data_b6376fa5b124a394ecfe216943918869
#
_entry.id   b6376fa5b124a394ecfe216943918869
#
_cell.length_a   1.000
_cell.length_b   1.000
_cell.length_c   1.000
_cell.angle_alpha   90.00
_cell.angle_beta   90.00
_cell.angle_gamma   90.00
#
_symmetry.space_group_name_H-M   'P 1'
#
loop_
_entity.id
_entity.type
_entity.pdbx_description
1 polymer ?
#
loop_
_entity_poly.entity_id
_entity_poly.type
_entity_poly.pdbx_seq_one_letter_code
_entity_poly.pdbx_strand_id
1 'polypeptide(L)'
;MKGIILHGGHGTRLRPLTHTGPKQLLPIANKPMSQYCLESLKEADITEIAIIVGGIGSNKVKEYYGDGSKFGVNLTYIEQDSPKGIAHAISLCRDFIDNEKFIVFLGDNIINTSIRTFKNNFVDGDFDASL
;
A
#
# COMPACT_ATOMS: atom_id res chain seq x y z
N MET A 1 -0.97 -4.52 14.55
CA MET A 1 -1.65 -4.52 13.22
C MET A 1 -0.69 -4.06 12.16
N LYS A 2 -0.71 -4.68 11.01
CA LYS A 2 0.18 -4.37 9.89
C LYS A 2 -0.59 -3.75 8.71
N GLY A 3 0.10 -2.99 7.88
CA GLY A 3 -0.46 -2.39 6.67
C GLY A 3 0.10 -3.04 5.42
N ILE A 4 -0.72 -3.14 4.38
CA ILE A 4 -0.32 -3.60 3.05
C ILE A 4 -0.78 -2.55 2.04
N ILE A 5 0.12 -2.06 1.21
CA ILE A 5 -0.20 -1.18 0.09
C ILE A 5 0.03 -1.93 -1.21
N LEU A 6 -1.02 -2.05 -2.01
CA LEU A 6 -0.95 -2.68 -3.33
C LEU A 6 -0.51 -1.64 -4.35
N HIS A 7 0.71 -1.79 -4.84
CA HIS A 7 1.34 -0.86 -5.77
C HIS A 7 1.50 -1.48 -7.17
N GLY A 8 0.72 -2.51 -7.47
CA GLY A 8 0.78 -3.24 -8.74
C GLY A 8 -0.06 -2.60 -9.86
N GLY A 9 0.18 -3.09 -11.07
CA GLY A 9 -0.54 -2.69 -12.28
C GLY A 9 0.29 -1.84 -13.24
N HIS A 10 0.01 -2.00 -14.55
CA HIS A 10 0.76 -1.32 -15.61
C HIS A 10 0.29 0.12 -15.90
N GLY A 11 -0.84 0.56 -15.32
CA GLY A 11 -1.38 1.91 -15.50
C GLY A 11 -1.70 2.27 -16.96
N THR A 12 -2.06 1.29 -17.79
CA THR A 12 -2.26 1.50 -19.24
C THR A 12 -3.36 2.50 -19.57
N ARG A 13 -4.37 2.61 -18.71
CA ARG A 13 -5.49 3.55 -18.89
C ARG A 13 -5.08 5.01 -18.70
N LEU A 14 -3.96 5.28 -18.03
CA LEU A 14 -3.45 6.63 -17.76
C LEU A 14 -2.28 7.01 -18.65
N ARG A 15 -1.99 6.23 -19.69
CA ARG A 15 -0.96 6.60 -20.67
C ARG A 15 -1.35 7.91 -21.38
N PRO A 16 -0.39 8.81 -21.69
CA PRO A 16 1.08 8.62 -21.58
C PRO A 16 1.69 8.89 -20.20
N LEU A 17 0.93 9.32 -19.20
CA LEU A 17 1.45 9.69 -17.86
C LEU A 17 2.22 8.57 -17.17
N THR A 18 1.83 7.32 -17.42
CA THR A 18 2.45 6.13 -16.82
C THR A 18 3.61 5.54 -17.62
N HIS A 19 3.99 6.13 -18.75
CA HIS A 19 5.14 5.65 -19.51
C HIS A 19 6.47 5.80 -18.77
N THR A 20 6.57 6.79 -17.88
CA THR A 20 7.79 7.09 -17.14
C THR A 20 7.82 6.48 -15.74
N GLY A 21 6.72 5.90 -15.28
CA GLY A 21 6.65 5.31 -13.94
C GLY A 21 5.29 4.73 -13.59
N PRO A 22 5.18 4.08 -12.44
CA PRO A 22 3.95 3.47 -11.98
C PRO A 22 2.89 4.53 -11.65
N LYS A 23 1.62 4.17 -11.93
CA LYS A 23 0.45 5.04 -11.69
C LYS A 23 0.40 5.60 -10.27
N GLN A 24 0.73 4.80 -9.30
CA GLN A 24 0.64 5.15 -7.88
C GLN A 24 1.67 6.18 -7.43
N LEU A 25 2.71 6.43 -8.25
CA LEU A 25 3.67 7.51 -8.03
C LEU A 25 3.30 8.81 -8.76
N LEU A 26 2.22 8.84 -9.54
CA LEU A 26 1.73 10.09 -10.13
C LEU A 26 1.35 11.07 -9.03
N PRO A 27 1.79 12.34 -9.13
CA PRO A 27 1.52 13.32 -8.10
C PRO A 27 0.07 13.78 -8.12
N ILE A 28 -0.52 13.89 -6.93
CA ILE A 28 -1.77 14.58 -6.69
C ILE A 28 -1.48 15.61 -5.60
N ALA A 29 -1.71 16.89 -5.90
CA ALA A 29 -1.36 18.00 -5.00
C ALA A 29 0.09 17.89 -4.48
N ASN A 30 1.03 17.66 -5.38
CA ASN A 30 2.48 17.56 -5.15
C ASN A 30 2.97 16.34 -4.34
N LYS A 31 2.10 15.38 -4.06
CA LYS A 31 2.46 14.10 -3.43
C LYS A 31 2.10 12.92 -4.31
N PRO A 32 2.94 11.87 -4.37
CA PRO A 32 2.54 10.61 -4.99
C PRO A 32 1.23 10.08 -4.41
N MET A 33 0.39 9.53 -5.28
CA MET A 33 -0.91 9.00 -4.90
C MET A 33 -0.82 7.97 -3.75
N SER A 34 0.13 7.07 -3.81
CA SER A 34 0.33 6.05 -2.77
C SER A 34 0.88 6.59 -1.45
N GLN A 35 1.45 7.80 -1.44
CA GLN A 35 1.90 8.42 -0.20
C GLN A 35 0.72 8.79 0.70
N TYR A 36 -0.43 9.15 0.14
CA TYR A 36 -1.65 9.37 0.93
C TYR A 36 -2.08 8.11 1.68
N CYS A 37 -1.96 6.94 1.04
CA CYS A 37 -2.24 5.65 1.69
C CYS A 37 -1.28 5.40 2.86
N LEU A 38 0.01 5.65 2.65
CA LEU A 38 1.04 5.47 3.67
C LEU A 38 0.82 6.41 4.86
N GLU A 39 0.50 7.67 4.60
CA GLU A 39 0.21 8.66 5.65
C GLU A 39 -1.05 8.31 6.44
N SER A 40 -2.09 7.78 5.76
CA SER A 40 -3.32 7.31 6.42
C SER A 40 -3.05 6.13 7.35
N LEU A 41 -2.22 5.19 6.94
CA LEU A 41 -1.81 4.06 7.79
C LEU A 41 -1.01 4.55 9.00
N LYS A 42 -0.05 5.45 8.78
CA LYS A 42 0.75 6.03 9.86
C LYS A 42 -0.11 6.80 10.85
N GLU A 43 -1.05 7.60 10.37
CA GLU A 43 -1.99 8.35 11.22
C GLU A 43 -2.81 7.42 12.12
N ALA A 44 -3.11 6.22 11.66
CA ALA A 44 -3.79 5.18 12.43
C ALA A 44 -2.84 4.33 13.30
N ASP A 45 -1.60 4.78 13.52
CA ASP A 45 -0.55 4.09 14.28
C ASP A 45 -0.13 2.73 13.68
N ILE A 46 -0.25 2.59 12.36
CA ILE A 46 0.24 1.42 11.63
C ILE A 46 1.55 1.80 10.95
N THR A 47 2.66 1.31 11.50
CA THR A 47 4.01 1.68 11.08
C THR A 47 4.77 0.54 10.40
N GLU A 48 4.38 -0.71 10.60
CA GLU A 48 4.88 -1.87 9.88
C GLU A 48 4.06 -2.06 8.60
N ILE A 49 4.63 -1.72 7.45
CA ILE A 49 3.91 -1.65 6.18
C ILE A 49 4.65 -2.44 5.10
N ALA A 50 3.95 -3.32 4.42
CA ALA A 50 4.44 -3.95 3.19
C ALA A 50 3.92 -3.20 1.96
N ILE A 51 4.79 -2.95 1.01
CA ILE A 51 4.42 -2.45 -0.31
C ILE A 51 4.59 -3.57 -1.33
N ILE A 52 3.49 -3.96 -1.96
CA ILE A 52 3.53 -4.96 -3.02
C ILE A 52 3.82 -4.23 -4.32
N VAL A 53 4.96 -4.56 -4.90
CA VAL A 53 5.43 -3.98 -6.16
C VAL A 53 5.46 -5.04 -7.24
N GLY A 54 5.31 -4.61 -8.48
CA GLY A 54 5.41 -5.54 -9.62
C GLY A 54 5.42 -4.79 -10.95
N GLY A 55 6.09 -5.40 -11.93
CA GLY A 55 6.18 -4.83 -13.27
C GLY A 55 7.13 -3.65 -13.38
N ILE A 56 6.91 -2.87 -14.44
CA ILE A 56 7.75 -1.73 -14.79
C ILE A 56 7.63 -0.63 -13.72
N GLY A 57 8.78 -0.17 -13.21
CA GLY A 57 8.82 0.94 -12.27
C GLY A 57 8.84 0.55 -10.80
N SER A 58 8.89 -0.74 -10.45
CA SER A 58 9.03 -1.18 -9.05
C SER A 58 10.27 -0.60 -8.37
N ASN A 59 11.38 -0.43 -9.11
CA ASN A 59 12.59 0.20 -8.61
C ASN A 59 12.38 1.67 -8.24
N LYS A 60 11.55 2.40 -8.98
CA LYS A 60 11.21 3.80 -8.68
C LYS A 60 10.44 3.93 -7.36
N VAL A 61 9.58 2.96 -7.06
CA VAL A 61 8.85 2.89 -5.78
C VAL A 61 9.83 2.71 -4.62
N LYS A 62 10.74 1.74 -4.76
CA LYS A 62 11.78 1.46 -3.75
C LYS A 62 12.71 2.66 -3.55
N GLU A 63 13.09 3.32 -4.64
CA GLU A 63 13.93 4.51 -4.61
C GLU A 63 13.25 5.70 -3.91
N TYR A 64 11.96 5.92 -4.20
CA TYR A 64 11.21 7.02 -3.62
C TYR A 64 10.97 6.85 -2.12
N TYR A 65 10.50 5.68 -1.68
CA TYR A 65 10.13 5.44 -0.29
C TYR A 65 11.29 4.93 0.58
N GLY A 66 12.32 4.34 -0.03
CA GLY A 66 13.44 3.75 0.70
C GLY A 66 12.98 2.71 1.73
N ASP A 67 13.54 2.77 2.91
CA ASP A 67 13.15 1.91 4.05
C ASP A 67 11.96 2.45 4.85
N GLY A 68 11.42 3.60 4.46
CA GLY A 68 10.29 4.26 5.12
C GLY A 68 10.68 5.21 6.25
N SER A 69 11.93 5.29 6.64
CA SER A 69 12.38 6.13 7.77
C SER A 69 12.04 7.60 7.60
N LYS A 70 12.11 8.13 6.37
CA LYS A 70 11.70 9.51 6.05
C LYS A 70 10.23 9.79 6.33
N PHE A 71 9.41 8.77 6.30
CA PHE A 71 7.97 8.86 6.52
C PHE A 71 7.56 8.38 7.92
N GLY A 72 8.52 7.99 8.75
CA GLY A 72 8.27 7.50 10.11
C GLY A 72 7.62 6.12 10.15
N VAL A 73 7.86 5.29 9.17
CA VAL A 73 7.36 3.91 9.05
C VAL A 73 8.50 2.95 8.72
N ASN A 74 8.25 1.67 8.84
CA ASN A 74 9.17 0.60 8.45
C ASN A 74 8.57 -0.14 7.25
N LEU A 75 9.23 -0.07 6.10
CA LEU A 75 8.74 -0.62 4.85
C LEU A 75 9.41 -1.95 4.50
N THR A 76 8.59 -2.91 4.08
CA THR A 76 9.02 -4.17 3.47
C THR A 76 8.46 -4.24 2.06
N TYR A 77 9.31 -4.53 1.07
CA TYR A 77 8.87 -4.68 -0.32
C TYR A 77 8.67 -6.16 -0.66
N ILE A 78 7.51 -6.46 -1.23
CA ILE A 78 7.17 -7.81 -1.68
C ILE A 78 6.88 -7.74 -3.17
N GLU A 79 7.58 -8.56 -3.95
CA GLU A 79 7.42 -8.57 -5.40
C GLU A 79 6.32 -9.54 -5.83
N GLN A 80 5.44 -9.06 -6.70
CA GLN A 80 4.47 -9.87 -7.43
C GLN A 80 4.92 -9.97 -8.88
N ASP A 81 5.42 -11.14 -9.27
CA ASP A 81 6.00 -11.38 -10.61
C ASP A 81 5.00 -11.22 -11.74
N SER A 82 3.73 -11.52 -11.48
CA SER A 82 2.68 -11.42 -12.47
C SER A 82 1.36 -10.97 -11.84
N PRO A 83 0.52 -10.18 -12.56
CA PRO A 83 -0.74 -9.67 -12.05
C PRO A 83 -1.80 -10.78 -11.99
N LYS A 84 -1.85 -11.50 -10.87
CA LYS A 84 -2.82 -12.58 -10.60
C LYS A 84 -3.96 -12.17 -9.69
N GLY A 85 -4.15 -10.87 -9.50
CA GLY A 85 -5.22 -10.31 -8.67
C GLY A 85 -4.81 -9.98 -7.23
N ILE A 86 -5.74 -9.35 -6.53
CA ILE A 86 -5.54 -8.83 -5.16
C ILE A 86 -5.31 -9.97 -4.17
N ALA A 87 -6.11 -11.02 -4.24
CA ALA A 87 -5.98 -12.16 -3.33
C ALA A 87 -4.60 -12.83 -3.43
N HIS A 88 -4.07 -12.98 -4.64
CA HIS A 88 -2.71 -13.48 -4.85
C HIS A 88 -1.68 -12.52 -4.23
N ALA A 89 -1.81 -11.22 -4.46
CA ALA A 89 -0.92 -10.24 -3.88
C ALA A 89 -0.89 -10.30 -2.35
N ILE A 90 -2.05 -10.40 -1.71
CA ILE A 90 -2.16 -10.55 -0.25
C ILE A 90 -1.54 -11.87 0.23
N SER A 91 -1.71 -12.97 -0.52
CA SER A 91 -1.14 -14.27 -0.15
C SER A 91 0.39 -14.25 -0.07
N LEU A 92 1.06 -13.41 -0.88
CA LEU A 92 2.50 -13.22 -0.82
C LEU A 92 2.97 -12.52 0.48
N CYS A 93 2.06 -11.87 1.19
CA CYS A 93 2.36 -11.18 2.44
C CYS A 93 2.25 -12.09 3.68
N ARG A 94 1.99 -13.38 3.52
CA ARG A 94 1.72 -14.29 4.62
C ARG A 94 2.78 -14.25 5.71
N ASP A 95 4.04 -14.34 5.33
CA ASP A 95 5.16 -14.33 6.28
C ASP A 95 5.32 -12.96 6.95
N PHE A 96 5.06 -11.88 6.19
CA PHE A 96 5.06 -10.52 6.73
C PHE A 96 3.94 -10.32 7.75
N ILE A 97 2.74 -10.82 7.46
CA ILE A 97 1.55 -10.66 8.33
C ILE A 97 1.72 -11.41 9.65
N ASP A 98 2.26 -12.64 9.62
CA ASP A 98 2.56 -13.46 10.80
C ASP A 98 1.39 -13.55 11.82
N ASN A 99 0.21 -13.91 11.32
CA ASN A 99 -1.04 -14.05 12.09
C ASN A 99 -1.57 -12.76 12.77
N GLU A 100 -1.03 -11.61 12.46
CA GLU A 100 -1.57 -10.33 12.93
C GLU A 100 -2.77 -9.88 12.08
N LYS A 101 -3.64 -9.09 12.67
CA LYS A 101 -4.65 -8.32 11.90
C LYS A 101 -3.93 -7.33 10.99
N PHE A 102 -4.47 -7.08 9.81
CA PHE A 102 -3.87 -6.19 8.83
C PHE A 102 -4.90 -5.39 8.05
N ILE A 103 -4.47 -4.27 7.50
CA ILE A 103 -5.26 -3.42 6.60
C ILE A 103 -4.63 -3.48 5.21
N VAL A 104 -5.46 -3.63 4.18
CA VAL A 104 -5.04 -3.56 2.78
C VAL A 104 -5.53 -2.24 2.18
N PHE A 105 -4.60 -1.49 1.63
CA PHE A 105 -4.88 -0.29 0.85
C PHE A 105 -4.53 -0.52 -0.62
N LEU A 106 -5.42 -0.10 -1.51
CA LEU A 106 -5.08 0.04 -2.92
C LEU A 106 -4.29 1.34 -3.09
N GLY A 107 -3.09 1.26 -3.64
CA GLY A 107 -2.15 2.40 -3.73
C GLY A 107 -2.61 3.56 -4.60
N ASP A 108 -3.76 3.43 -5.27
CA ASP A 108 -4.41 4.47 -6.07
C ASP A 108 -5.71 5.01 -5.43
N ASN A 109 -5.99 4.64 -4.19
CA ASN A 109 -7.14 5.14 -3.45
C ASN A 109 -6.72 6.25 -2.49
N ILE A 110 -7.47 7.35 -2.52
CA ILE A 110 -7.32 8.45 -1.56
C ILE A 110 -8.59 8.52 -0.73
N ILE A 111 -8.44 8.40 0.59
CA ILE A 111 -9.54 8.48 1.53
C ILE A 111 -9.42 9.81 2.28
N ASN A 112 -10.51 10.58 2.31
CA ASN A 112 -10.56 11.90 2.94
C ASN A 112 -11.05 11.85 4.40
N THR A 113 -10.96 10.70 5.04
CA THR A 113 -11.32 10.51 6.45
C THR A 113 -10.26 9.67 7.13
N SER A 114 -10.13 9.84 8.46
CA SER A 114 -9.22 8.99 9.23
C SER A 114 -9.69 7.54 9.23
N ILE A 115 -8.79 6.61 8.96
CA ILE A 115 -9.06 5.18 9.05
C ILE A 115 -8.95 4.64 10.47
N ARG A 116 -8.56 5.48 11.44
CA ARG A 116 -8.39 5.10 12.85
C ARG A 116 -9.68 4.52 13.44
N THR A 117 -10.83 5.12 13.14
CA THR A 117 -12.12 4.65 13.62
C THR A 117 -12.46 3.26 13.06
N PHE A 118 -12.24 3.04 11.78
CA PHE A 118 -12.45 1.73 11.15
C PHE A 118 -11.52 0.67 11.72
N LYS A 119 -10.24 1.02 11.90
CA LYS A 119 -9.25 0.16 12.55
C LYS A 119 -9.71 -0.25 13.95
N ASN A 120 -10.09 0.71 14.79
CA ASN A 120 -10.50 0.44 16.17
C ASN A 120 -11.75 -0.43 16.21
N ASN A 121 -12.75 -0.14 15.40
CA ASN A 121 -13.95 -0.97 15.32
C ASN A 121 -13.64 -2.41 14.90
N PHE A 122 -12.71 -2.60 13.97
CA PHE A 122 -12.28 -3.92 13.53
C PHE A 122 -11.48 -4.67 14.60
N VAL A 123 -10.62 -3.96 15.35
CA VAL A 123 -9.81 -4.55 16.42
C VAL A 123 -10.68 -4.97 17.60
N ASP A 124 -11.64 -4.10 17.98
CA ASP A 124 -12.53 -4.31 19.14
C ASP A 124 -13.69 -5.25 18.81
N GLY A 125 -14.02 -5.43 17.54
CA GLY A 125 -15.07 -6.31 17.07
C GLY A 125 -14.60 -7.74 16.80
N ASP A 126 -15.55 -8.67 16.77
CA ASP A 126 -15.32 -10.08 16.42
C ASP A 126 -15.59 -10.28 14.91
N PHE A 127 -14.79 -9.61 14.08
CA PHE A 127 -14.92 -9.66 12.63
C PHE A 127 -13.75 -10.41 12.00
N ASP A 128 -14.06 -11.28 11.04
CA ASP A 128 -13.04 -11.91 10.19
C ASP A 128 -12.51 -10.94 9.14
N ALA A 129 -13.39 -10.09 8.59
CA ALA A 129 -13.03 -9.05 7.62
C ALA A 129 -14.02 -7.89 7.66
N SER A 130 -13.56 -6.71 7.23
CA SER A 130 -14.37 -5.51 7.03
C SER A 130 -13.93 -4.79 5.75
N LEU A 131 -14.89 -4.28 5.00
CA LEU A 131 -14.68 -3.51 3.76
C LEU A 131 -15.18 -2.07 3.92
#